data_26b0812281af132fc4b9484081bc1da0
#
_entry.id   26b0812281af132fc4b9484081bc1da0
#
_cell.length_a   1.000
_cell.length_b   1.000
_cell.length_c   1.000
_cell.angle_alpha   90.00
_cell.angle_beta   90.00
_cell.angle_gamma   90.00
#
_symmetry.space_group_name_H-M   'P 1'
#
loop_
_entity.id
_entity.type
_entity.pdbx_description
1 polymer ?
#
loop_
_entity_poly.entity_id
_entity_poly.type
_entity_poly.pdbx_seq_one_letter_code
_entity_poly.pdbx_strand_id
1 'polypeptide(L)'
;MSSDSPSTPLATSVATTSQPDVDPILGQEVAIGRIDAELRKLWAVDEARTNACLINFAVYSEEKGSLTKNSHIVSELTREHACRALLVEMDRSASEPSLRAWVTAHCHLSQGKKSVCCEQIAFALTGVSRGRLRNTVFAHLTSDLPLILWWQGELSPIFEERLYSVIDRFVFDSSAWANPSDSFAIINQAVHGSTRALVIQDLAWTRTFHYRLALASLFDDPLAQQNLGSISEIEITHHPRH
;
A
#
# COMPACT_ATOMS: atom_id res chain seq x y z
N MET A 1 8.02 72.17 30.37
CA MET A 1 8.60 70.87 30.75
C MET A 1 7.84 69.81 29.98
N SER A 2 8.38 69.48 28.82
CA SER A 2 7.87 68.50 27.90
C SER A 2 8.52 67.16 28.20
N SER A 3 7.73 66.13 28.41
CA SER A 3 8.20 64.77 28.59
C SER A 3 7.99 63.96 27.26
N ASP A 4 9.09 63.75 26.62
CA ASP A 4 9.19 62.85 25.48
C ASP A 4 9.17 61.39 25.99
N SER A 5 8.26 60.60 25.46
CA SER A 5 8.23 59.14 25.63
C SER A 5 8.79 58.47 24.35
N PRO A 6 9.74 57.52 24.48
CA PRO A 6 10.31 56.85 23.29
C PRO A 6 9.36 55.73 22.78
N SER A 7 9.11 55.77 21.47
CA SER A 7 8.41 54.76 20.72
C SER A 7 9.25 53.47 20.58
N THR A 8 8.71 52.36 21.05
CA THR A 8 9.29 51.00 20.84
C THR A 8 9.01 50.55 19.42
N PRO A 9 10.01 50.05 18.68
CA PRO A 9 9.78 49.48 17.35
C PRO A 9 9.14 48.11 17.44
N LEU A 10 8.05 47.94 16.69
CA LEU A 10 7.41 46.65 16.42
C LEU A 10 8.40 45.69 15.74
N ALA A 11 8.72 44.59 16.42
CA ALA A 11 9.48 43.50 15.83
C ALA A 11 8.64 42.80 14.75
N THR A 12 9.03 42.98 13.51
CA THR A 12 8.47 42.23 12.37
C THR A 12 8.94 40.76 12.49
N SER A 13 8.04 39.88 12.86
CA SER A 13 8.25 38.42 12.84
C SER A 13 8.44 37.99 11.40
N VAL A 14 9.66 37.72 10.99
CA VAL A 14 10.00 37.06 9.74
C VAL A 14 9.52 35.61 9.87
N ALA A 15 8.47 35.26 9.13
CA ALA A 15 8.04 33.88 8.98
C ALA A 15 9.19 33.09 8.31
N THR A 16 9.86 32.27 9.07
CA THR A 16 10.85 31.33 8.54
C THR A 16 10.11 30.33 7.65
N THR A 17 10.24 30.49 6.36
CA THR A 17 9.80 29.50 5.36
C THR A 17 10.74 28.31 5.53
N SER A 18 10.36 27.32 6.33
CA SER A 18 11.07 26.04 6.39
C SER A 18 11.05 25.42 5.00
N GLN A 19 12.23 25.13 4.45
CA GLN A 19 12.35 24.31 3.25
C GLN A 19 11.56 23.02 3.47
N PRO A 20 10.84 22.53 2.44
CA PRO A 20 10.10 21.27 2.55
C PRO A 20 11.08 20.16 2.92
N ASP A 21 10.72 19.38 3.95
CA ASP A 21 11.50 18.24 4.41
C ASP A 21 11.47 17.17 3.30
N VAL A 22 12.63 16.89 2.72
CA VAL A 22 12.76 15.91 1.62
C VAL A 22 13.36 14.64 2.21
N ASP A 23 12.53 13.62 2.33
CA ASP A 23 12.98 12.28 2.66
C ASP A 23 13.64 11.63 1.42
N PRO A 24 14.84 11.07 1.54
CA PRO A 24 15.56 10.51 0.38
C PRO A 24 14.84 9.32 -0.27
N ILE A 25 13.91 8.68 0.42
CA ILE A 25 13.20 7.47 -0.03
C ILE A 25 11.72 7.78 -0.32
N LEU A 26 11.06 8.51 0.57
CA LEU A 26 9.64 8.82 0.44
C LEU A 26 9.39 10.03 -0.46
N GLY A 27 10.40 10.89 -0.66
CA GLY A 27 10.32 12.10 -1.44
C GLY A 27 9.97 13.34 -0.64
N GLN A 28 9.26 14.28 -1.26
CA GLN A 28 8.92 15.57 -0.66
C GLN A 28 7.74 15.43 0.28
N GLU A 29 7.87 15.90 1.53
CA GLU A 29 6.73 16.05 2.43
C GLU A 29 5.80 17.16 1.96
N VAL A 30 4.48 16.88 1.94
CA VAL A 30 3.48 17.79 1.41
C VAL A 30 2.25 17.86 2.31
N ALA A 31 1.61 19.02 2.35
CA ALA A 31 0.28 19.12 2.97
C ALA A 31 -0.75 18.32 2.15
N ILE A 32 -1.68 17.64 2.82
CA ILE A 32 -2.67 16.75 2.19
C ILE A 32 -3.42 17.43 1.03
N GLY A 33 -3.89 18.65 1.23
CA GLY A 33 -4.60 19.40 0.18
C GLY A 33 -3.72 19.85 -0.99
N ARG A 34 -2.40 19.61 -0.94
CA ARG A 34 -1.43 20.00 -2.00
C ARG A 34 -0.92 18.79 -2.78
N ILE A 35 -1.28 17.57 -2.41
CA ILE A 35 -0.76 16.34 -3.03
C ILE A 35 -0.91 16.40 -4.56
N ASP A 36 -2.10 16.65 -5.10
CA ASP A 36 -2.33 16.65 -6.53
C ASP A 36 -1.59 17.80 -7.26
N ALA A 37 -1.39 18.93 -6.58
CA ALA A 37 -0.63 20.05 -7.13
C ALA A 37 0.86 19.71 -7.20
N GLU A 38 1.40 19.07 -6.17
CA GLU A 38 2.81 18.67 -6.13
C GLU A 38 3.09 17.49 -7.09
N LEU A 39 2.18 16.52 -7.21
CA LEU A 39 2.27 15.50 -8.25
C LEU A 39 2.32 16.11 -9.66
N ARG A 40 1.45 17.08 -9.96
CA ARG A 40 1.52 17.77 -11.28
C ARG A 40 2.85 18.44 -11.53
N LYS A 41 3.50 19.02 -10.51
CA LYS A 41 4.83 19.63 -10.65
C LYS A 41 5.91 18.61 -11.01
N LEU A 42 5.83 17.38 -10.49
CA LEU A 42 6.77 16.31 -10.84
C LEU A 42 6.78 16.02 -12.34
N TRP A 43 5.65 16.23 -13.01
CA TRP A 43 5.51 16.01 -14.46
C TRP A 43 5.86 17.24 -15.32
N ALA A 44 5.74 18.44 -14.76
CA ALA A 44 5.99 19.68 -15.49
C ALA A 44 7.48 19.95 -15.80
N VAL A 45 8.39 19.22 -15.10
CA VAL A 45 9.84 19.49 -15.16
C VAL A 45 10.52 18.86 -16.38
N ASP A 46 9.93 17.81 -17.00
CA ASP A 46 10.60 17.08 -18.06
C ASP A 46 9.58 16.49 -19.06
N GLU A 47 9.49 17.09 -20.25
CA GLU A 47 8.62 16.64 -21.35
C GLU A 47 8.98 15.22 -21.87
N ALA A 48 10.18 14.72 -21.57
CA ALA A 48 10.59 13.37 -21.92
C ALA A 48 10.02 12.28 -21.00
N ARG A 49 9.37 12.66 -19.90
CA ARG A 49 8.73 11.74 -18.95
C ARG A 49 7.30 11.43 -19.39
N THR A 50 6.95 10.16 -19.34
CA THR A 50 5.58 9.72 -19.56
C THR A 50 5.03 9.16 -18.25
N ASN A 51 3.97 9.77 -17.75
CA ASN A 51 3.21 9.18 -16.64
C ASN A 51 2.47 7.95 -17.17
N ALA A 52 2.76 6.79 -16.60
CA ALA A 52 2.04 5.57 -16.89
C ALA A 52 1.36 5.07 -15.61
N CYS A 53 0.07 4.80 -15.73
CA CYS A 53 -0.72 4.25 -14.64
C CYS A 53 -1.78 3.33 -15.21
N LEU A 54 -1.69 2.03 -14.93
CA LEU A 54 -2.63 1.01 -15.37
C LEU A 54 -3.49 0.47 -14.21
N ILE A 55 -2.99 0.63 -12.98
CA ILE A 55 -3.64 0.17 -11.76
C ILE A 55 -3.37 1.16 -10.62
N ASN A 56 -4.25 1.20 -9.65
CA ASN A 56 -3.95 1.72 -8.32
C ASN A 56 -3.39 0.56 -7.49
N PHE A 57 -2.22 0.76 -6.90
CA PHE A 57 -1.60 -0.20 -6.01
C PHE A 57 -1.43 0.40 -4.62
N ALA A 58 -2.24 -0.05 -3.67
CA ALA A 58 -2.17 0.41 -2.29
C ALA A 58 -1.51 -0.64 -1.41
N VAL A 59 -0.61 -0.22 -0.53
CA VAL A 59 0.00 -1.06 0.51
C VAL A 59 -0.40 -0.51 1.86
N TYR A 60 -1.01 -1.34 2.70
CA TYR A 60 -1.38 -1.00 4.07
C TYR A 60 -0.55 -1.82 5.06
N SER A 61 0.01 -1.17 6.07
CA SER A 61 0.75 -1.80 7.16
C SER A 61 0.53 -1.08 8.48
N GLU A 62 0.47 -1.84 9.56
CA GLU A 62 0.50 -1.31 10.94
C GLU A 62 1.90 -1.46 11.58
N GLU A 63 2.89 -1.94 10.80
CA GLU A 63 4.29 -2.05 11.23
C GLU A 63 4.99 -0.69 11.10
N LYS A 64 5.58 -0.22 12.20
CA LYS A 64 6.33 1.04 12.21
C LYS A 64 7.57 0.95 11.32
N GLY A 65 7.78 1.97 10.49
CA GLY A 65 8.89 2.03 9.53
C GLY A 65 8.62 1.28 8.23
N SER A 66 7.40 0.78 8.03
CA SER A 66 7.01 0.05 6.83
C SER A 66 7.02 0.91 5.56
N LEU A 67 6.83 2.24 5.66
CA LEU A 67 6.83 3.13 4.49
C LEU A 67 8.12 3.03 3.69
N THR A 68 9.28 3.11 4.34
CA THR A 68 10.60 3.00 3.68
C THR A 68 10.76 1.66 2.96
N LYS A 69 10.45 0.55 3.66
CA LYS A 69 10.51 -0.80 3.11
C LYS A 69 9.58 -0.96 1.91
N ASN A 70 8.35 -0.48 2.03
CA ASN A 70 7.35 -0.58 0.97
C ASN A 70 7.67 0.32 -0.22
N SER A 71 8.28 1.50 0.00
CA SER A 71 8.74 2.37 -1.08
C SER A 71 9.82 1.68 -1.93
N HIS A 72 10.76 0.96 -1.31
CA HIS A 72 11.73 0.15 -2.05
C HIS A 72 11.06 -0.95 -2.87
N ILE A 73 10.10 -1.67 -2.29
CA ILE A 73 9.34 -2.71 -3.01
C ILE A 73 8.61 -2.12 -4.22
N VAL A 74 7.95 -0.96 -4.03
CA VAL A 74 7.23 -0.27 -5.12
C VAL A 74 8.20 0.21 -6.20
N SER A 75 9.37 0.72 -5.83
CA SER A 75 10.40 1.13 -6.79
C SER A 75 10.82 -0.03 -7.69
N GLU A 76 10.99 -1.24 -7.15
CA GLU A 76 11.30 -2.43 -7.96
C GLU A 76 10.08 -2.88 -8.79
N LEU A 77 8.89 -2.90 -8.19
CA LEU A 77 7.65 -3.32 -8.86
C LEU A 77 7.34 -2.44 -10.09
N THR A 78 7.57 -1.14 -9.98
CA THR A 78 7.26 -0.17 -11.05
C THR A 78 8.18 -0.27 -12.28
N ARG A 79 9.23 -1.08 -12.23
CA ARG A 79 10.05 -1.40 -13.40
C ARG A 79 9.28 -2.21 -14.44
N GLU A 80 8.35 -3.04 -13.99
CA GLU A 80 7.58 -3.95 -14.85
C GLU A 80 6.09 -3.61 -14.88
N HIS A 81 5.58 -2.97 -13.81
CA HIS A 81 4.16 -2.72 -13.61
C HIS A 81 3.88 -1.23 -13.39
N ALA A 82 3.35 -0.57 -14.39
CA ALA A 82 2.96 0.83 -14.29
C ALA A 82 1.77 1.00 -13.33
N CYS A 83 1.97 1.70 -12.22
CA CYS A 83 0.93 1.90 -11.21
C CYS A 83 1.01 3.29 -10.57
N ARG A 84 -0.13 3.75 -10.02
CA ARG A 84 -0.16 4.78 -8.98
C ARG A 84 -0.08 4.07 -7.63
N ALA A 85 1.02 4.28 -6.91
CA ALA A 85 1.25 3.62 -5.63
C ALA A 85 0.79 4.50 -4.46
N LEU A 86 0.04 3.91 -3.53
CA LEU A 86 -0.35 4.52 -2.25
C LEU A 86 0.20 3.66 -1.12
N LEU A 87 1.13 4.21 -0.34
CA LEU A 87 1.70 3.53 0.82
C LEU A 87 1.07 4.08 2.08
N VAL A 88 0.62 3.20 2.97
CA VAL A 88 -0.05 3.57 4.21
C VAL A 88 0.61 2.86 5.38
N GLU A 89 1.16 3.64 6.30
CA GLU A 89 1.57 3.17 7.61
C GLU A 89 0.61 3.73 8.65
N MET A 90 0.04 2.85 9.47
CA MET A 90 -0.95 3.21 10.48
C MET A 90 -0.47 2.83 11.88
N ASP A 91 -0.21 3.81 12.72
CA ASP A 91 -0.03 3.60 14.17
C ASP A 91 -1.36 3.81 14.89
N ARG A 92 -2.04 2.70 15.20
CA ARG A 92 -3.32 2.71 15.92
C ARG A 92 -3.15 2.90 17.42
N SER A 93 -1.95 2.71 17.95
CA SER A 93 -1.65 2.81 19.38
C SER A 93 -1.44 4.25 19.84
N ALA A 94 -1.14 5.16 18.92
CA ALA A 94 -0.92 6.55 19.22
C ALA A 94 -2.19 7.23 19.71
N SER A 95 -2.09 8.01 20.79
CA SER A 95 -3.21 8.75 21.40
C SER A 95 -3.64 9.96 20.56
N GLU A 96 -2.68 10.59 19.89
CA GLU A 96 -2.92 11.79 19.10
C GLU A 96 -3.07 11.47 17.61
N PRO A 97 -4.17 11.90 16.98
CA PRO A 97 -4.35 11.67 15.56
C PRO A 97 -3.49 12.63 14.74
N SER A 98 -2.67 12.09 13.87
CA SER A 98 -1.91 12.86 12.88
C SER A 98 -2.01 12.23 11.49
N LEU A 99 -1.64 13.01 10.48
CA LEU A 99 -1.56 12.57 9.09
C LEU A 99 -0.48 13.36 8.39
N ARG A 100 0.57 12.67 7.96
CA ARG A 100 1.65 13.22 7.15
C ARG A 100 1.63 12.53 5.79
N ALA A 101 2.06 13.23 4.74
CA ALA A 101 2.13 12.68 3.40
C ALA A 101 3.40 13.12 2.68
N TRP A 102 3.92 12.23 1.83
CA TRP A 102 5.06 12.46 0.94
C TRP A 102 4.68 12.08 -0.47
N VAL A 103 5.27 12.75 -1.45
CA VAL A 103 5.10 12.44 -2.86
C VAL A 103 6.45 12.24 -3.53
N THR A 104 6.52 11.23 -4.39
CA THR A 104 7.68 10.97 -5.25
C THR A 104 7.24 10.30 -6.54
N ALA A 105 8.19 10.11 -7.47
CA ALA A 105 7.98 9.35 -8.69
C ALA A 105 9.15 8.39 -8.91
N HIS A 106 8.83 7.15 -9.24
CA HIS A 106 9.80 6.12 -9.64
C HIS A 106 9.87 6.11 -11.17
N CYS A 107 11.03 6.49 -11.71
CA CYS A 107 11.23 6.62 -13.14
C CYS A 107 12.21 5.58 -13.65
N HIS A 108 11.83 4.84 -14.69
CA HIS A 108 12.65 3.82 -15.32
C HIS A 108 12.78 4.08 -16.82
N LEU A 109 13.98 3.88 -17.37
CA LEU A 109 14.22 4.01 -18.80
C LEU A 109 13.56 2.86 -19.55
N SER A 110 12.61 3.16 -20.43
CA SER A 110 12.02 2.18 -21.33
C SER A 110 12.74 2.25 -22.68
N GLN A 111 13.32 1.13 -23.11
CA GLN A 111 14.00 0.97 -24.40
C GLN A 111 15.07 2.06 -24.72
N GLY A 112 15.68 2.63 -23.68
CA GLY A 112 16.78 3.60 -23.82
C GLY A 112 16.41 5.00 -24.31
N LYS A 113 15.11 5.34 -24.46
CA LYS A 113 14.70 6.63 -25.05
C LYS A 113 13.69 7.45 -24.25
N LYS A 114 12.81 6.83 -23.48
CA LYS A 114 11.81 7.55 -22.67
C LYS A 114 11.75 7.00 -21.26
N SER A 115 11.67 7.87 -20.26
CA SER A 115 11.40 7.47 -18.90
C SER A 115 9.91 7.22 -18.72
N VAL A 116 9.55 6.01 -18.29
CA VAL A 116 8.24 5.70 -17.76
C VAL A 116 8.29 5.93 -16.27
N CYS A 117 7.43 6.77 -15.75
CA CYS A 117 7.40 7.12 -14.35
C CYS A 117 6.06 6.76 -13.73
N CYS A 118 6.11 6.25 -12.50
CA CYS A 118 4.96 5.90 -11.67
C CYS A 118 4.93 6.80 -10.44
N GLU A 119 3.77 7.34 -10.12
CA GLU A 119 3.57 8.19 -8.95
C GLU A 119 3.52 7.36 -7.68
N GLN A 120 4.12 7.86 -6.61
CA GLN A 120 3.96 7.31 -5.27
C GLN A 120 3.52 8.40 -4.29
N ILE A 121 2.52 8.08 -3.50
CA ILE A 121 2.05 8.88 -2.36
C ILE A 121 2.20 8.01 -1.12
N ALA A 122 2.97 8.47 -0.15
CA ALA A 122 3.14 7.78 1.13
C ALA A 122 2.40 8.54 2.24
N PHE A 123 1.71 7.81 3.10
CA PHE A 123 0.95 8.35 4.22
C PHE A 123 1.37 7.71 5.53
N ALA A 124 1.75 8.52 6.53
CA ALA A 124 1.85 8.09 7.91
C ALA A 124 0.65 8.60 8.70
N LEU A 125 -0.15 7.67 9.22
CA LEU A 125 -1.33 7.95 10.02
C LEU A 125 -1.10 7.52 11.46
N THR A 126 -1.53 8.34 12.41
CA THR A 126 -1.58 7.97 13.83
C THR A 126 -2.99 8.17 14.40
N GLY A 127 -3.31 7.41 15.46
CA GLY A 127 -4.61 7.47 16.11
C GLY A 127 -5.73 6.79 15.33
N VAL A 128 -6.84 6.50 16.01
CA VAL A 128 -7.94 5.72 15.44
C VAL A 128 -8.92 6.61 14.68
N SER A 129 -8.84 6.59 13.34
CA SER A 129 -9.92 7.12 12.50
C SER A 129 -10.14 6.22 11.29
N ARG A 130 -11.10 5.30 11.38
CA ARG A 130 -11.50 4.40 10.28
C ARG A 130 -11.85 5.17 9.00
N GLY A 131 -12.45 6.34 9.13
CA GLY A 131 -12.83 7.17 7.98
C GLY A 131 -11.65 7.82 7.26
N ARG A 132 -10.51 8.03 7.91
CA ARG A 132 -9.36 8.71 7.30
C ARG A 132 -8.73 7.91 6.16
N LEU A 133 -8.60 6.58 6.31
CA LEU A 133 -8.04 5.75 5.25
C LEU A 133 -8.84 5.92 3.96
N ARG A 134 -10.14 5.73 4.01
CA ARG A 134 -11.00 5.83 2.84
C ARG A 134 -11.14 7.26 2.32
N ASN A 135 -11.48 8.19 3.21
CA ASN A 135 -11.88 9.54 2.78
C ASN A 135 -10.69 10.44 2.44
N THR A 136 -9.49 10.14 2.95
CA THR A 136 -8.30 10.95 2.70
C THR A 136 -7.31 10.22 1.79
N VAL A 137 -6.95 8.98 2.13
CA VAL A 137 -5.94 8.25 1.36
C VAL A 137 -6.50 7.79 0.01
N PHE A 138 -7.67 7.15 0.00
CA PHE A 138 -8.26 6.66 -1.23
C PHE A 138 -8.90 7.74 -2.10
N ALA A 139 -9.05 8.98 -1.60
CA ALA A 139 -9.40 10.12 -2.43
C ALA A 139 -8.36 10.43 -3.50
N HIS A 140 -7.10 9.96 -3.31
CA HIS A 140 -6.01 10.15 -4.27
C HIS A 140 -5.85 8.98 -5.26
N LEU A 141 -6.74 8.00 -5.26
CA LEU A 141 -6.79 6.96 -6.29
C LEU A 141 -7.23 7.56 -7.64
N THR A 142 -6.77 6.97 -8.72
CA THR A 142 -7.31 7.24 -10.05
C THR A 142 -8.62 6.48 -10.21
N SER A 143 -9.74 7.20 -10.38
CA SER A 143 -11.09 6.63 -10.29
C SER A 143 -11.39 5.54 -11.32
N ASP A 144 -10.76 5.61 -12.49
CA ASP A 144 -11.03 4.71 -13.61
C ASP A 144 -10.16 3.46 -13.62
N LEU A 145 -9.25 3.34 -12.64
CA LEU A 145 -8.31 2.24 -12.57
C LEU A 145 -8.68 1.27 -11.44
N PRO A 146 -8.47 -0.05 -11.65
CA PRO A 146 -8.72 -1.03 -10.61
C PRO A 146 -7.78 -0.83 -9.41
N LEU A 147 -8.29 -1.11 -8.21
CA LEU A 147 -7.54 -1.05 -6.96
C LEU A 147 -7.07 -2.43 -6.54
N ILE A 148 -5.76 -2.59 -6.46
CA ILE A 148 -5.10 -3.70 -5.79
C ILE A 148 -4.66 -3.22 -4.42
N LEU A 149 -5.17 -3.82 -3.34
CA LEU A 149 -4.73 -3.54 -1.98
C LEU A 149 -3.90 -4.71 -1.44
N TRP A 150 -2.65 -4.45 -1.10
CA TRP A 150 -1.80 -5.36 -0.35
C TRP A 150 -1.84 -5.01 1.14
N TRP A 151 -2.42 -5.91 1.92
CA TRP A 151 -2.50 -5.79 3.37
C TRP A 151 -1.38 -6.59 4.03
N GLN A 152 -0.57 -5.91 4.83
CA GLN A 152 0.54 -6.52 5.57
C GLN A 152 0.15 -6.72 7.04
N GLY A 153 0.46 -7.90 7.59
CA GLY A 153 0.16 -8.26 8.97
C GLY A 153 -1.26 -8.75 9.18
N GLU A 154 -1.71 -8.75 10.42
CA GLU A 154 -3.04 -9.20 10.85
C GLU A 154 -4.15 -8.29 10.32
N LEU A 155 -5.32 -8.89 10.07
CA LEU A 155 -6.49 -8.09 9.75
C LEU A 155 -6.95 -7.30 10.97
N SER A 156 -7.12 -6.01 10.79
CA SER A 156 -7.60 -5.11 11.84
C SER A 156 -9.05 -4.68 11.57
N PRO A 157 -9.75 -4.08 12.57
CA PRO A 157 -11.10 -3.58 12.39
C PRO A 157 -11.26 -2.49 11.32
N ILE A 158 -10.16 -2.03 10.71
CA ILE A 158 -10.19 -1.13 9.55
C ILE A 158 -10.64 -1.89 8.30
N PHE A 159 -10.41 -3.21 8.22
CA PHE A 159 -10.90 -4.06 7.14
C PHE A 159 -12.40 -4.31 7.31
N GLU A 160 -13.20 -3.35 6.90
CA GLU A 160 -14.65 -3.34 6.98
C GLU A 160 -15.29 -3.21 5.58
N GLU A 161 -16.61 -3.40 5.48
CA GLU A 161 -17.34 -3.38 4.20
C GLU A 161 -17.09 -2.11 3.39
N ARG A 162 -17.02 -0.96 4.04
CA ARG A 162 -16.72 0.32 3.38
C ARG A 162 -15.35 0.35 2.72
N LEU A 163 -14.39 -0.43 3.23
CA LEU A 163 -13.07 -0.54 2.65
C LEU A 163 -13.07 -1.60 1.54
N TYR A 164 -13.48 -2.83 1.83
CA TYR A 164 -13.35 -3.90 0.84
C TYR A 164 -14.30 -3.75 -0.36
N SER A 165 -15.39 -2.98 -0.25
CA SER A 165 -16.29 -2.71 -1.38
C SER A 165 -15.68 -1.89 -2.52
N VAL A 166 -14.54 -1.23 -2.30
CA VAL A 166 -13.83 -0.45 -3.32
C VAL A 166 -12.58 -1.14 -3.85
N ILE A 167 -12.26 -2.33 -3.32
CA ILE A 167 -11.07 -3.11 -3.70
C ILE A 167 -11.45 -4.10 -4.80
N ASP A 168 -10.67 -4.16 -5.88
CA ASP A 168 -10.82 -5.15 -6.94
C ASP A 168 -10.03 -6.42 -6.63
N ARG A 169 -8.82 -6.27 -6.09
CA ARG A 169 -7.96 -7.38 -5.69
C ARG A 169 -7.36 -7.13 -4.31
N PHE A 170 -7.57 -8.08 -3.43
CA PHE A 170 -7.03 -8.07 -2.08
C PHE A 170 -5.89 -9.07 -1.95
N VAL A 171 -4.67 -8.56 -1.66
CA VAL A 171 -3.44 -9.35 -1.51
C VAL A 171 -3.06 -9.35 -0.04
N PHE A 172 -2.73 -10.52 0.51
CA PHE A 172 -2.30 -10.69 1.89
C PHE A 172 -1.32 -11.87 2.00
N ASP A 173 -0.74 -12.04 3.17
CA ASP A 173 0.16 -13.15 3.49
C ASP A 173 -0.31 -13.86 4.75
N SER A 174 -1.01 -14.99 4.58
CA SER A 174 -1.57 -15.74 5.71
C SER A 174 -0.50 -16.38 6.60
N SER A 175 0.74 -16.54 6.12
CA SER A 175 1.84 -17.09 6.94
C SER A 175 2.28 -16.16 8.07
N ALA A 176 1.92 -14.88 8.01
CA ALA A 176 2.22 -13.89 9.05
C ALA A 176 1.14 -13.81 10.14
N TRP A 177 0.03 -14.54 10.01
CA TRP A 177 -1.10 -14.45 10.94
C TRP A 177 -0.95 -15.39 12.15
N ALA A 178 -1.20 -14.82 13.34
CA ALA A 178 -1.23 -15.61 14.58
C ALA A 178 -2.50 -16.47 14.66
N ASN A 179 -3.62 -15.97 14.12
CA ASN A 179 -4.90 -16.66 14.06
C ASN A 179 -5.49 -16.70 12.63
N PRO A 180 -4.99 -17.58 11.75
CA PRO A 180 -5.44 -17.66 10.36
C PRO A 180 -6.95 -17.95 10.22
N SER A 181 -7.52 -18.79 11.12
CA SER A 181 -8.93 -19.18 11.03
C SER A 181 -9.87 -18.00 11.12
N ASP A 182 -9.65 -17.09 12.07
CA ASP A 182 -10.48 -15.91 12.26
C ASP A 182 -10.32 -14.94 11.08
N SER A 183 -9.08 -14.74 10.61
CA SER A 183 -8.79 -13.88 9.47
C SER A 183 -9.43 -14.42 8.19
N PHE A 184 -9.38 -15.73 7.94
CA PHE A 184 -10.07 -16.34 6.81
C PHE A 184 -11.59 -16.23 6.92
N ALA A 185 -12.18 -16.32 8.12
CA ALA A 185 -13.62 -16.10 8.31
C ALA A 185 -14.03 -14.67 7.92
N ILE A 186 -13.24 -13.66 8.29
CA ILE A 186 -13.46 -12.26 7.90
C ILE A 186 -13.35 -12.09 6.37
N ILE A 187 -12.34 -12.68 5.73
CA ILE A 187 -12.18 -12.63 4.27
C ILE A 187 -13.34 -13.32 3.57
N ASN A 188 -13.74 -14.49 4.06
CA ASN A 188 -14.88 -15.23 3.49
C ASN A 188 -16.17 -14.41 3.56
N GLN A 189 -16.40 -13.72 4.67
CA GLN A 189 -17.52 -12.78 4.79
C GLN A 189 -17.42 -11.63 3.78
N ALA A 190 -16.23 -11.06 3.60
CA ALA A 190 -16.01 -9.98 2.64
C ALA A 190 -16.27 -10.42 1.18
N VAL A 191 -15.80 -11.62 0.80
CA VAL A 191 -16.00 -12.18 -0.54
C VAL A 191 -17.48 -12.44 -0.84
N HIS A 192 -18.23 -12.99 0.13
CA HIS A 192 -19.64 -13.34 -0.08
C HIS A 192 -20.60 -12.16 0.20
N GLY A 193 -20.22 -11.21 1.04
CA GLY A 193 -21.04 -10.05 1.39
C GLY A 193 -20.86 -8.86 0.45
N SER A 194 -19.82 -8.85 -0.37
CA SER A 194 -19.58 -7.76 -1.31
C SER A 194 -20.51 -7.85 -2.52
N THR A 195 -21.10 -6.69 -2.89
CA THR A 195 -21.89 -6.57 -4.13
C THR A 195 -21.02 -6.61 -5.40
N ARG A 196 -19.71 -6.38 -5.24
CA ARG A 196 -18.70 -6.44 -6.30
C ARG A 196 -17.80 -7.66 -6.07
N ALA A 197 -17.40 -8.33 -7.13
CA ALA A 197 -16.48 -9.46 -7.02
C ALA A 197 -15.13 -9.01 -6.45
N LEU A 198 -14.81 -9.46 -5.24
CA LEU A 198 -13.51 -9.27 -4.61
C LEU A 198 -12.60 -10.44 -4.94
N VAL A 199 -11.53 -10.20 -5.69
CA VAL A 199 -10.52 -11.22 -5.97
C VAL A 199 -9.51 -11.25 -4.85
N ILE A 200 -9.31 -12.41 -4.23
CA ILE A 200 -8.33 -12.61 -3.15
C ILE A 200 -7.07 -13.31 -3.65
N GLN A 201 -5.93 -12.92 -3.10
CA GLN A 201 -4.61 -13.48 -3.41
C GLN A 201 -3.80 -13.65 -2.12
N ASP A 202 -3.57 -14.89 -1.71
CA ASP A 202 -2.68 -15.21 -0.60
C ASP A 202 -1.25 -15.46 -1.11
N LEU A 203 -0.30 -14.70 -0.59
CA LEU A 203 1.12 -14.87 -0.93
C LEU A 203 1.68 -16.20 -0.38
N ALA A 204 1.21 -16.67 0.77
CA ALA A 204 1.57 -17.99 1.29
C ALA A 204 1.14 -19.09 0.32
N TRP A 205 -0.10 -19.02 -0.18
CA TRP A 205 -0.58 -19.95 -1.21
C TRP A 205 0.24 -19.86 -2.51
N THR A 206 0.62 -18.66 -2.92
CA THR A 206 1.43 -18.45 -4.13
C THR A 206 2.81 -19.08 -4.00
N ARG A 207 3.47 -18.95 -2.83
CA ARG A 207 4.78 -19.58 -2.57
C ARG A 207 4.75 -21.10 -2.63
N THR A 208 3.63 -21.72 -2.36
CA THR A 208 3.49 -23.19 -2.43
C THR A 208 3.21 -23.71 -3.85
N PHE A 209 3.14 -22.85 -4.87
CA PHE A 209 2.74 -23.23 -6.23
C PHE A 209 3.55 -24.41 -6.79
N HIS A 210 4.87 -24.35 -6.71
CA HIS A 210 5.72 -25.42 -7.24
C HIS A 210 5.58 -26.74 -6.49
N TYR A 211 5.36 -26.69 -5.17
CA TYR A 211 5.07 -27.88 -4.37
C TYR A 211 3.74 -28.53 -4.78
N ARG A 212 2.71 -27.71 -4.97
CA ARG A 212 1.38 -28.17 -5.41
C ARG A 212 1.45 -28.75 -6.83
N LEU A 213 2.22 -28.12 -7.72
CA LEU A 213 2.42 -28.62 -9.07
C LEU A 213 3.16 -29.98 -9.06
N ALA A 214 4.25 -30.08 -8.29
CA ALA A 214 4.99 -31.33 -8.13
C ALA A 214 4.09 -32.44 -7.54
N LEU A 215 3.31 -32.13 -6.52
CA LEU A 215 2.36 -33.07 -5.92
C LEU A 215 1.30 -33.51 -6.95
N ALA A 216 0.71 -32.57 -7.70
CA ALA A 216 -0.28 -32.89 -8.72
C ALA A 216 0.31 -33.79 -9.82
N SER A 217 1.57 -33.59 -10.22
CA SER A 217 2.22 -34.40 -11.24
C SER A 217 2.45 -35.86 -10.84
N LEU A 218 2.47 -36.17 -9.53
CA LEU A 218 2.50 -37.57 -9.06
C LEU A 218 1.23 -38.34 -9.43
N PHE A 219 0.14 -37.63 -9.69
CA PHE A 219 -1.15 -38.22 -10.06
C PHE A 219 -1.48 -38.12 -11.55
N ASP A 220 -0.49 -37.73 -12.39
CA ASP A 220 -0.67 -37.76 -13.87
C ASP A 220 -0.70 -39.18 -14.42
N ASP A 221 -0.13 -40.14 -13.69
CA ASP A 221 -0.18 -41.56 -14.04
C ASP A 221 -1.61 -42.12 -13.84
N PRO A 222 -2.18 -42.83 -14.84
CA PRO A 222 -3.53 -43.37 -14.75
C PRO A 222 -3.74 -44.35 -13.58
N LEU A 223 -2.70 -45.09 -13.16
CA LEU A 223 -2.79 -46.00 -12.03
C LEU A 223 -2.88 -45.20 -10.71
N ALA A 224 -2.12 -44.11 -10.58
CA ALA A 224 -2.20 -43.22 -9.43
C ALA A 224 -3.57 -42.56 -9.33
N GLN A 225 -4.13 -42.09 -10.47
CA GLN A 225 -5.49 -41.51 -10.51
C GLN A 225 -6.58 -42.49 -10.06
N GLN A 226 -6.51 -43.76 -10.48
CA GLN A 226 -7.46 -44.78 -10.07
C GLN A 226 -7.43 -45.06 -8.56
N ASN A 227 -6.29 -44.82 -7.92
CA ASN A 227 -6.09 -45.08 -6.47
C ASN A 227 -6.28 -43.84 -5.61
N LEU A 228 -6.62 -42.65 -6.15
CA LEU A 228 -6.87 -41.43 -5.38
C LEU A 228 -7.91 -41.63 -4.28
N GLY A 229 -9.01 -42.36 -4.61
CA GLY A 229 -10.06 -42.67 -3.63
C GLY A 229 -9.66 -43.64 -2.50
N SER A 230 -8.50 -44.29 -2.63
CA SER A 230 -7.97 -45.21 -1.64
C SER A 230 -7.00 -44.53 -0.63
N ILE A 231 -6.74 -43.26 -0.76
CA ILE A 231 -5.91 -42.48 0.17
C ILE A 231 -6.70 -42.37 1.48
N SER A 232 -6.19 -42.98 2.55
CA SER A 232 -6.81 -42.92 3.87
C SER A 232 -6.09 -41.98 4.84
N GLU A 233 -4.85 -41.61 4.53
CA GLU A 233 -4.03 -40.79 5.42
C GLU A 233 -3.11 -39.88 4.60
N ILE A 234 -2.96 -38.63 5.06
CA ILE A 234 -2.00 -37.66 4.52
C ILE A 234 -1.22 -37.09 5.70
N GLU A 235 0.09 -37.30 5.72
CA GLU A 235 0.99 -36.70 6.68
C GLU A 235 1.74 -35.52 6.05
N ILE A 236 1.70 -34.35 6.71
CA ILE A 236 2.44 -33.16 6.28
C ILE A 236 3.45 -32.79 7.37
N THR A 237 4.73 -32.97 7.04
CA THR A 237 5.83 -32.56 7.92
C THR A 237 6.40 -31.25 7.44
N HIS A 238 6.43 -30.25 8.27
CA HIS A 238 6.96 -28.92 7.94
C HIS A 238 7.83 -28.35 9.06
N HIS A 239 8.68 -27.40 8.73
CA HIS A 239 9.45 -26.68 9.74
C HIS A 239 8.50 -25.77 10.55
N PRO A 240 8.63 -25.71 11.90
CA PRO A 240 7.69 -24.97 12.77
C PRO A 240 7.63 -23.45 12.52
N ARG A 241 8.54 -22.91 11.74
CA ARG A 241 8.64 -21.46 11.43
C ARG A 241 8.26 -21.10 10.00
N HIS A 242 7.67 -22.03 9.27
CA HIS A 242 7.24 -21.80 7.89
C HIS A 242 5.81 -22.23 7.70
#